data_702a959eb082ab61bb86c78004f9bc23
#
_entry.id   702a959eb082ab61bb86c78004f9bc23
#
_cell.length_a   1.000
_cell.length_b   1.000
_cell.length_c   1.000
_cell.angle_alpha   90.00
_cell.angle_beta   90.00
_cell.angle_gamma   90.00
#
_symmetry.space_group_name_H-M   'P 1'
#
loop_
_entity.id
_entity.type
_entity.pdbx_description
1 polymer ?
#
loop_
_entity_poly.entity_id
_entity_poly.type
_entity_poly.pdbx_seq_one_letter_code
_entity_poly.pdbx_strand_id
1 'polypeptide(L)'
;MKSDIEIARSCAMKRIEDVAATAGIPADVLEHYGKYMAKVPLSLIDEDRVASNRLILVSSISPTRAGIGKTTVSIGLSMALNRIGKRSVLALREPSLGPCFGMKGGAAGGGYAQVVPMEKINLHFTGDFHAITSAHNMIAALLDNYIYQHRSEGFTLKQVLWKRVLDVNDRSLRNIVTGLGNTTDGLPAQSGFDITPASEIMAALCLADSEADLRRRIENMVLGISFDDKPFTVRDLGVAGAITVLLMDAIKPNLVQTLEGTPALVHGGPFANIAHGCNSLVATKIAMSLSDYAVTEAGFGADLGAEKFLDIKCRKGEIHPRVTVLVTTLRGLKMHGGLVGGEPHEQERQALVEGFANLDRHVRNMQRFGQPVVVTLNKYGDDTEEEIALLSEHCKMLGVGFAENNVFAKGGEGAEDLARLIVETIDRQGAKRIRMAYADDDTIEEKVNKIARNIYGARSVILKKSAEKKLVRIHAWGMDRFPVCIAKTQFSFSEDPKQVGAAKDFDITIRDFVINGGAEMIVAIAGDIMRMPGLPKIPQAEKIDIVRGQIEGLA
;
A
#
# COMPACT_ATOMS: atom_id res chain seq x y z
N MET A 1 -26.03 4.28 15.87
CA MET A 1 -25.61 3.84 14.50
C MET A 1 -25.08 2.43 14.67
N LYS A 2 -25.35 1.50 13.71
CA LYS A 2 -24.76 0.14 13.76
C LYS A 2 -23.25 0.24 13.61
N SER A 3 -22.51 -0.66 14.25
CA SER A 3 -21.06 -0.79 14.06
C SER A 3 -20.73 -1.41 12.69
N ASP A 4 -19.50 -1.25 12.22
CA ASP A 4 -19.06 -1.78 10.92
C ASP A 4 -19.27 -3.30 10.83
N ILE A 5 -18.97 -4.03 11.89
CA ILE A 5 -19.19 -5.48 11.97
C ILE A 5 -20.68 -5.86 11.93
N GLU A 6 -21.56 -5.08 12.59
CA GLU A 6 -23.01 -5.30 12.54
C GLU A 6 -23.57 -5.03 11.14
N ILE A 7 -23.07 -4.00 10.46
CA ILE A 7 -23.42 -3.71 9.05
C ILE A 7 -22.98 -4.85 8.16
N ALA A 8 -21.72 -5.30 8.27
CA ALA A 8 -21.18 -6.40 7.49
C ALA A 8 -22.00 -7.70 7.67
N ARG A 9 -22.34 -8.04 8.90
CA ARG A 9 -23.17 -9.23 9.22
C ARG A 9 -24.60 -9.13 8.72
N SER A 10 -25.16 -7.94 8.60
CA SER A 10 -26.50 -7.74 8.07
C SER A 10 -26.58 -7.91 6.55
N CYS A 11 -25.45 -8.04 5.85
CA CYS A 11 -25.38 -8.22 4.42
C CYS A 11 -25.80 -9.64 4.00
N ALA A 12 -26.74 -9.73 3.07
CA ALA A 12 -27.05 -10.99 2.38
C ALA A 12 -26.00 -11.27 1.27
N MET A 13 -24.86 -11.82 1.67
CA MET A 13 -23.77 -12.11 0.72
C MET A 13 -24.22 -13.07 -0.38
N LYS A 14 -23.89 -12.75 -1.63
CA LYS A 14 -24.01 -13.65 -2.78
C LYS A 14 -22.98 -14.76 -2.67
N ARG A 15 -23.26 -15.92 -3.25
CA ARG A 15 -22.23 -16.95 -3.42
C ARG A 15 -21.12 -16.43 -4.31
N ILE A 16 -19.90 -16.91 -4.08
CA ILE A 16 -18.74 -16.38 -4.82
C ILE A 16 -18.80 -16.67 -6.32
N GLU A 17 -19.48 -17.77 -6.70
CA GLU A 17 -19.74 -18.11 -8.10
C GLU A 17 -20.64 -17.06 -8.78
N ASP A 18 -21.65 -16.54 -8.07
CA ASP A 18 -22.55 -15.51 -8.58
C ASP A 18 -21.81 -14.17 -8.74
N VAL A 19 -20.91 -13.86 -7.80
CA VAL A 19 -20.03 -12.68 -7.89
C VAL A 19 -19.06 -12.80 -9.07
N ALA A 20 -18.46 -13.97 -9.25
CA ALA A 20 -17.57 -14.27 -10.37
C ALA A 20 -18.30 -14.10 -11.72
N ALA A 21 -19.53 -14.64 -11.82
CA ALA A 21 -20.34 -14.51 -13.02
C ALA A 21 -20.62 -13.04 -13.40
N THR A 22 -20.85 -12.15 -12.40
CA THR A 22 -21.03 -10.70 -12.69
C THR A 22 -19.76 -10.04 -13.24
N ALA A 23 -18.58 -10.57 -12.92
CA ALA A 23 -17.30 -10.13 -13.48
C ALA A 23 -16.93 -10.85 -14.79
N GLY A 24 -17.72 -11.85 -15.22
CA GLY A 24 -17.42 -12.66 -16.40
C GLY A 24 -16.34 -13.71 -16.15
N ILE A 25 -16.12 -14.13 -14.90
CA ILE A 25 -15.18 -15.20 -14.54
C ILE A 25 -15.92 -16.53 -14.60
N PRO A 26 -15.45 -17.53 -15.38
CA PRO A 26 -15.99 -18.88 -15.38
C PRO A 26 -15.88 -19.55 -14.01
N ALA A 27 -16.91 -20.30 -13.60
CA ALA A 27 -16.92 -20.92 -12.27
C ALA A 27 -15.88 -22.04 -12.11
N ASP A 28 -15.52 -22.71 -13.18
CA ASP A 28 -14.57 -23.82 -13.23
C ASP A 28 -13.10 -23.40 -13.00
N VAL A 29 -12.78 -22.11 -13.15
CA VAL A 29 -11.43 -21.59 -12.86
C VAL A 29 -11.27 -21.08 -11.43
N LEU A 30 -12.34 -21.10 -10.62
CA LEU A 30 -12.30 -20.62 -9.24
C LEU A 30 -11.72 -21.67 -8.29
N GLU A 31 -10.76 -21.28 -7.48
CA GLU A 31 -10.30 -22.07 -6.33
C GLU A 31 -11.04 -21.59 -5.08
N HIS A 32 -12.03 -22.35 -4.63
CA HIS A 32 -12.94 -21.95 -3.55
C HIS A 32 -12.28 -21.96 -2.16
N TYR A 33 -12.44 -20.88 -1.43
CA TYR A 33 -12.14 -20.75 0.00
C TYR A 33 -13.45 -20.57 0.79
N GLY A 34 -14.29 -21.59 0.75
CA GLY A 34 -15.64 -21.57 1.31
C GLY A 34 -16.66 -20.96 0.34
N LYS A 35 -17.78 -20.43 0.89
CA LYS A 35 -18.94 -19.98 0.09
C LYS A 35 -18.78 -18.59 -0.52
N TYR A 36 -17.93 -17.75 0.05
CA TYR A 36 -17.93 -16.31 -0.21
C TYR A 36 -16.57 -15.74 -0.63
N MET A 37 -15.59 -16.61 -0.81
CA MET A 37 -14.22 -16.25 -1.20
C MET A 37 -13.68 -17.29 -2.18
N ALA A 38 -12.88 -16.85 -3.14
CA ALA A 38 -12.16 -17.75 -4.05
C ALA A 38 -10.85 -17.08 -4.49
N LYS A 39 -9.84 -17.88 -4.84
CA LYS A 39 -8.70 -17.40 -5.61
C LYS A 39 -9.00 -17.47 -7.09
N VAL A 40 -8.42 -16.52 -7.84
CA VAL A 40 -8.57 -16.44 -9.30
C VAL A 40 -7.20 -16.60 -9.98
N PRO A 41 -7.15 -17.32 -11.11
CA PRO A 41 -5.88 -17.60 -11.79
C PRO A 41 -5.34 -16.37 -12.54
N LEU A 42 -4.02 -16.35 -12.74
CA LEU A 42 -3.34 -15.30 -13.50
C LEU A 42 -3.73 -15.29 -15.00
N SER A 43 -4.22 -16.41 -15.52
CA SER A 43 -4.70 -16.55 -16.90
C SER A 43 -5.90 -15.66 -17.24
N LEU A 44 -6.53 -15.01 -16.26
CA LEU A 44 -7.57 -13.99 -16.47
C LEU A 44 -7.01 -12.65 -16.95
N ILE A 45 -5.70 -12.46 -16.97
CA ILE A 45 -5.08 -11.25 -17.50
C ILE A 45 -5.18 -11.24 -19.03
N ASP A 46 -5.81 -10.20 -19.54
CA ASP A 46 -5.94 -9.89 -20.97
C ASP A 46 -5.27 -8.52 -21.19
N GLU A 47 -4.09 -8.51 -21.79
CA GLU A 47 -3.27 -7.30 -21.96
C GLU A 47 -3.93 -6.27 -22.89
N ASP A 48 -4.75 -6.69 -23.88
CA ASP A 48 -5.49 -5.76 -24.73
C ASP A 48 -6.57 -5.02 -23.94
N ARG A 49 -7.24 -5.73 -23.04
CA ARG A 49 -8.20 -5.12 -22.12
C ARG A 49 -7.52 -4.25 -21.09
N VAL A 50 -6.36 -4.65 -20.57
CA VAL A 50 -5.53 -3.83 -19.69
C VAL A 50 -5.18 -2.51 -20.36
N ALA A 51 -4.71 -2.53 -21.62
CA ALA A 51 -4.34 -1.34 -22.37
C ALA A 51 -5.50 -0.38 -22.61
N SER A 52 -6.72 -0.90 -22.80
CA SER A 52 -7.95 -0.12 -23.08
C SER A 52 -8.71 0.31 -21.83
N ASN A 53 -8.43 -0.26 -20.66
CA ASN A 53 -9.16 -0.03 -19.41
C ASN A 53 -9.06 1.43 -18.93
N ARG A 54 -10.06 1.84 -18.17
CA ARG A 54 -10.14 3.15 -17.50
C ARG A 54 -9.78 2.97 -16.02
N LEU A 55 -8.50 2.72 -15.73
CA LEU A 55 -7.99 2.58 -14.38
C LEU A 55 -8.14 3.90 -13.60
N ILE A 56 -8.74 3.82 -12.41
CA ILE A 56 -8.94 4.92 -11.48
C ILE A 56 -8.05 4.70 -10.26
N LEU A 57 -7.16 5.65 -9.98
CA LEU A 57 -6.32 5.64 -8.79
C LEU A 57 -6.96 6.49 -7.69
N VAL A 58 -7.25 5.90 -6.54
CA VAL A 58 -7.71 6.63 -5.35
C VAL A 58 -6.54 6.84 -4.40
N SER A 59 -6.29 8.10 -4.06
CA SER A 59 -5.29 8.53 -3.08
C SER A 59 -5.89 9.60 -2.17
N SER A 60 -5.08 10.29 -1.36
CA SER A 60 -5.60 11.34 -0.47
C SER A 60 -4.59 12.45 -0.24
N ILE A 61 -5.04 13.51 0.42
CA ILE A 61 -4.18 14.45 1.13
C ILE A 61 -3.33 13.72 2.19
N SER A 62 -2.37 14.39 2.80
CA SER A 62 -1.61 13.83 3.93
C SER A 62 -2.56 13.31 5.00
N PRO A 63 -2.43 12.05 5.47
CA PRO A 63 -3.39 11.48 6.41
C PRO A 63 -3.30 12.11 7.80
N THR A 64 -4.39 12.04 8.53
CA THR A 64 -4.45 12.31 9.97
C THR A 64 -4.40 11.02 10.77
N ARG A 65 -4.30 11.12 12.10
CA ARG A 65 -4.38 9.94 12.99
C ARG A 65 -5.71 9.21 12.86
N ALA A 66 -6.80 9.93 12.60
CA ALA A 66 -8.15 9.36 12.40
C ALA A 66 -8.31 8.67 11.02
N GLY A 67 -7.37 8.88 10.10
CA GLY A 67 -7.49 8.45 8.70
C GLY A 67 -8.26 9.46 7.85
N ILE A 68 -8.33 9.20 6.53
CA ILE A 68 -9.05 10.04 5.55
C ILE A 68 -10.18 9.24 4.86
N GLY A 69 -10.25 7.92 5.08
CA GLY A 69 -11.31 7.09 4.51
C GLY A 69 -11.09 6.64 3.05
N LYS A 70 -9.87 6.58 2.55
CA LYS A 70 -9.58 6.16 1.16
C LYS A 70 -10.21 4.84 0.75
N THR A 71 -10.02 3.79 1.56
CA THR A 71 -10.53 2.45 1.25
C THR A 71 -12.07 2.47 1.18
N THR A 72 -12.72 3.14 2.12
CA THR A 72 -14.17 3.34 2.13
C THR A 72 -14.65 4.05 0.86
N VAL A 73 -13.95 5.12 0.45
CA VAL A 73 -14.25 5.86 -0.80
C VAL A 73 -13.99 5.00 -2.04
N SER A 74 -12.91 4.22 -2.08
CA SER A 74 -12.60 3.32 -3.21
C SER A 74 -13.69 2.27 -3.41
N ILE A 75 -14.15 1.67 -2.30
CA ILE A 75 -15.25 0.69 -2.31
C ILE A 75 -16.55 1.35 -2.78
N GLY A 76 -16.92 2.47 -2.15
CA GLY A 76 -18.13 3.21 -2.50
C GLY A 76 -18.15 3.68 -3.95
N LEU A 77 -17.01 4.16 -4.46
CA LEU A 77 -16.87 4.57 -5.87
C LEU A 77 -17.06 3.40 -6.84
N SER A 78 -16.47 2.24 -6.56
CA SER A 78 -16.65 1.06 -7.41
C SER A 78 -18.12 0.57 -7.41
N MET A 79 -18.80 0.60 -6.24
CA MET A 79 -20.23 0.34 -6.15
C MET A 79 -21.04 1.36 -6.95
N ALA A 80 -20.74 2.67 -6.82
CA ALA A 80 -21.40 3.75 -7.52
C ALA A 80 -21.26 3.65 -9.04
N LEU A 81 -20.07 3.28 -9.53
CA LEU A 81 -19.87 3.03 -10.98
C LEU A 81 -20.81 1.94 -11.49
N ASN A 82 -20.93 0.82 -10.77
CA ASN A 82 -21.87 -0.25 -11.14
C ASN A 82 -23.34 0.23 -11.07
N ARG A 83 -23.72 1.04 -10.07
CA ARG A 83 -25.07 1.62 -9.96
C ARG A 83 -25.44 2.52 -11.13
N ILE A 84 -24.48 3.28 -11.67
CA ILE A 84 -24.71 4.12 -12.87
C ILE A 84 -24.50 3.36 -14.20
N GLY A 85 -24.46 2.01 -14.15
CA GLY A 85 -24.38 1.16 -15.34
C GLY A 85 -23.00 1.05 -15.98
N LYS A 86 -21.91 1.35 -15.22
CA LYS A 86 -20.53 1.18 -15.66
C LYS A 86 -19.95 -0.08 -15.00
N ARG A 87 -19.44 -1.04 -15.79
CA ARG A 87 -18.82 -2.25 -15.23
C ARG A 87 -17.53 -1.89 -14.49
N SER A 88 -17.55 -2.08 -13.18
CA SER A 88 -16.39 -1.78 -12.31
C SER A 88 -16.00 -2.99 -11.48
N VAL A 89 -14.69 -3.22 -11.35
CA VAL A 89 -14.07 -4.17 -10.42
C VAL A 89 -13.08 -3.40 -9.55
N LEU A 90 -13.07 -3.73 -8.27
CA LEU A 90 -12.23 -3.11 -7.25
C LEU A 90 -10.97 -3.95 -7.00
N ALA A 91 -9.81 -3.31 -6.83
CA ALA A 91 -8.57 -3.97 -6.42
C ALA A 91 -7.98 -3.28 -5.17
N LEU A 92 -7.90 -4.02 -4.06
CA LEU A 92 -7.48 -3.54 -2.75
C LEU A 92 -6.27 -4.30 -2.21
N ARG A 93 -5.63 -3.72 -1.19
CA ARG A 93 -4.62 -4.42 -0.40
C ARG A 93 -5.29 -5.31 0.64
N GLU A 94 -4.62 -6.43 0.94
CA GLU A 94 -4.94 -7.27 2.07
C GLU A 94 -4.51 -6.59 3.38
N PRO A 95 -5.33 -6.59 4.44
CA PRO A 95 -4.96 -6.04 5.74
C PRO A 95 -3.94 -6.91 6.47
N SER A 96 -3.06 -6.26 7.26
CA SER A 96 -2.10 -6.90 8.16
C SER A 96 -2.67 -6.98 9.58
N LEU A 97 -2.40 -8.06 10.30
CA LEU A 97 -2.83 -8.26 11.69
C LEU A 97 -2.25 -7.21 12.64
N GLY A 98 -1.02 -6.77 12.42
CA GLY A 98 -0.37 -5.78 13.26
C GLY A 98 -1.20 -4.50 13.46
N PRO A 99 -1.63 -3.79 12.41
CA PRO A 99 -2.58 -2.67 12.53
C PRO A 99 -3.94 -3.05 13.08
N CYS A 100 -4.52 -4.19 12.68
CA CYS A 100 -5.84 -4.63 13.14
C CYS A 100 -5.91 -4.77 14.66
N PHE A 101 -4.88 -5.33 15.27
CA PHE A 101 -4.77 -5.52 16.71
C PHE A 101 -4.04 -4.37 17.42
N GLY A 102 -3.39 -3.47 16.67
CA GLY A 102 -2.60 -2.35 17.17
C GLY A 102 -3.37 -1.04 17.28
N MET A 103 -3.12 -0.13 16.34
CA MET A 103 -3.63 1.27 16.41
C MET A 103 -4.83 1.56 15.52
N LYS A 104 -5.13 0.72 14.54
CA LYS A 104 -6.10 1.01 13.50
C LYS A 104 -6.89 -0.25 13.19
N GLY A 105 -8.20 -0.11 12.99
CA GLY A 105 -9.05 -1.18 12.50
C GLY A 105 -8.59 -1.74 11.16
N GLY A 106 -9.23 -2.80 10.70
CA GLY A 106 -8.95 -3.47 9.45
C GLY A 106 -9.07 -2.58 8.21
N ALA A 107 -8.66 -3.11 7.06
CA ALA A 107 -8.71 -2.40 5.79
C ALA A 107 -9.88 -2.83 4.89
N ALA A 108 -10.97 -3.33 5.48
CA ALA A 108 -12.15 -3.79 4.75
C ALA A 108 -13.14 -2.66 4.36
N GLY A 109 -12.80 -1.40 4.59
CA GLY A 109 -13.70 -0.25 4.47
C GLY A 109 -14.43 0.07 5.76
N GLY A 110 -15.55 0.81 5.70
CA GLY A 110 -16.37 1.16 6.87
C GLY A 110 -17.77 1.60 6.48
N GLY A 111 -18.71 1.58 7.45
CA GLY A 111 -20.11 1.89 7.23
C GLY A 111 -20.73 0.99 6.17
N TYR A 112 -21.46 1.60 5.23
CA TYR A 112 -22.07 0.88 4.09
C TYR A 112 -21.15 0.71 2.88
N ALA A 113 -19.87 1.08 2.99
CA ALA A 113 -18.86 0.85 1.96
C ALA A 113 -17.77 -0.10 2.49
N GLN A 114 -18.06 -1.40 2.50
CA GLN A 114 -17.18 -2.45 2.96
C GLN A 114 -17.07 -3.59 1.95
N VAL A 115 -15.94 -4.32 2.00
CA VAL A 115 -15.78 -5.64 1.40
C VAL A 115 -16.09 -6.72 2.43
N VAL A 116 -16.76 -7.78 1.98
CA VAL A 116 -17.20 -8.89 2.86
C VAL A 116 -16.78 -10.25 2.28
N PRO A 117 -16.50 -11.23 3.15
CA PRO A 117 -16.72 -11.30 4.61
C PRO A 117 -15.63 -10.57 5.42
N MET A 118 -15.97 -9.46 6.08
CA MET A 118 -15.04 -8.53 6.72
C MET A 118 -14.16 -9.20 7.78
N GLU A 119 -14.74 -10.03 8.65
CA GLU A 119 -14.00 -10.72 9.72
C GLU A 119 -12.92 -11.66 9.15
N LYS A 120 -13.22 -12.38 8.05
CA LYS A 120 -12.26 -13.26 7.39
C LYS A 120 -11.12 -12.46 6.78
N ILE A 121 -11.45 -11.38 6.06
CA ILE A 121 -10.49 -10.51 5.37
C ILE A 121 -9.52 -9.87 6.37
N ASN A 122 -10.01 -9.39 7.52
CA ASN A 122 -9.20 -8.70 8.54
C ASN A 122 -8.35 -9.65 9.41
N LEU A 123 -8.58 -10.95 9.37
CA LEU A 123 -7.84 -11.95 10.16
C LEU A 123 -6.88 -12.76 9.27
N HIS A 124 -7.18 -14.02 9.04
CA HIS A 124 -6.27 -14.91 8.29
C HIS A 124 -6.59 -15.03 6.80
N PHE A 125 -7.74 -14.54 6.39
CA PHE A 125 -8.26 -14.52 5.03
C PHE A 125 -8.10 -15.87 4.30
N THR A 126 -7.19 -15.95 3.33
CA THR A 126 -6.85 -17.17 2.58
C THR A 126 -5.44 -17.67 2.89
N GLY A 127 -4.71 -17.00 3.77
CA GLY A 127 -3.40 -17.41 4.24
C GLY A 127 -2.21 -16.78 3.49
N ASP A 128 -2.41 -15.76 2.66
CA ASP A 128 -1.33 -15.16 1.87
C ASP A 128 -0.25 -14.53 2.76
N PHE A 129 -0.62 -13.81 3.82
CA PHE A 129 0.34 -13.28 4.80
C PHE A 129 1.12 -14.38 5.52
N HIS A 130 0.46 -15.52 5.84
CA HIS A 130 1.14 -16.68 6.42
C HIS A 130 2.15 -17.28 5.43
N ALA A 131 1.77 -17.44 4.16
CA ALA A 131 2.67 -17.95 3.12
C ALA A 131 3.90 -17.05 2.95
N ILE A 132 3.71 -15.72 2.89
CA ILE A 132 4.79 -14.72 2.79
C ILE A 132 5.69 -14.77 4.03
N THR A 133 5.12 -14.82 5.24
CA THR A 133 5.86 -14.93 6.50
C THR A 133 6.68 -16.22 6.53
N SER A 134 6.09 -17.33 6.14
CA SER A 134 6.73 -18.65 6.10
C SER A 134 7.87 -18.68 5.08
N ALA A 135 7.66 -18.17 3.86
CA ALA A 135 8.66 -18.09 2.82
C ALA A 135 9.86 -17.25 3.25
N HIS A 136 9.61 -16.06 3.83
CA HIS A 136 10.65 -15.16 4.32
C HIS A 136 11.48 -15.80 5.45
N ASN A 137 10.83 -16.38 6.44
CA ASN A 137 11.49 -17.02 7.59
C ASN A 137 12.19 -18.33 7.20
N MET A 138 11.68 -19.05 6.19
CA MET A 138 12.35 -20.24 5.66
C MET A 138 13.69 -19.87 5.01
N ILE A 139 13.76 -18.75 4.26
CA ILE A 139 15.05 -18.23 3.75
C ILE A 139 16.02 -17.96 4.91
N ALA A 140 15.56 -17.30 5.98
CA ALA A 140 16.41 -17.01 7.14
C ALA A 140 16.94 -18.29 7.80
N ALA A 141 16.08 -19.29 7.98
CA ALA A 141 16.46 -20.58 8.57
C ALA A 141 17.45 -21.36 7.68
N LEU A 142 17.21 -21.35 6.36
CA LEU A 142 18.09 -22.01 5.40
C LEU A 142 19.46 -21.32 5.30
N LEU A 143 19.50 -19.99 5.39
CA LEU A 143 20.74 -19.23 5.43
C LEU A 143 21.55 -19.53 6.69
N ASP A 144 20.90 -19.48 7.88
CA ASP A 144 21.57 -19.81 9.15
C ASP A 144 22.10 -21.24 9.14
N ASN A 145 21.32 -22.20 8.61
CA ASN A 145 21.76 -23.57 8.45
C ASN A 145 22.93 -23.69 7.47
N TYR A 146 22.89 -22.98 6.34
CA TYR A 146 23.97 -23.00 5.36
C TYR A 146 25.29 -22.52 5.99
N ILE A 147 25.27 -21.37 6.68
CA ILE A 147 26.43 -20.83 7.39
C ILE A 147 26.93 -21.83 8.45
N TYR A 148 26.03 -22.44 9.21
CA TYR A 148 26.37 -23.42 10.26
C TYR A 148 27.04 -24.67 9.69
N GLN A 149 26.50 -25.26 8.63
CA GLN A 149 26.99 -26.51 8.06
C GLN A 149 28.33 -26.37 7.33
N HIS A 150 28.55 -25.22 6.65
CA HIS A 150 29.78 -24.97 5.88
C HIS A 150 30.86 -24.22 6.66
N ARG A 151 30.69 -24.02 7.98
CA ARG A 151 31.70 -23.32 8.82
C ARG A 151 33.05 -24.03 8.86
N SER A 152 33.08 -25.35 8.79
CA SER A 152 34.31 -26.13 8.75
C SER A 152 35.05 -26.03 7.42
N GLU A 153 34.37 -25.62 6.35
CA GLU A 153 34.92 -25.34 5.04
C GLU A 153 35.41 -23.89 4.90
N GLY A 154 35.30 -23.11 5.99
CA GLY A 154 35.68 -21.70 6.01
C GLY A 154 34.62 -20.76 5.43
N PHE A 155 33.41 -21.24 5.13
CA PHE A 155 32.35 -20.36 4.64
C PHE A 155 31.82 -19.46 5.76
N THR A 156 31.80 -18.16 5.49
CA THR A 156 31.15 -17.16 6.32
C THR A 156 30.83 -15.93 5.47
N LEU A 157 29.88 -15.11 5.96
CA LEU A 157 29.53 -13.83 5.35
C LEU A 157 30.12 -12.68 6.18
N LYS A 158 30.64 -11.65 5.52
CA LYS A 158 31.08 -10.42 6.14
C LYS A 158 29.93 -9.73 6.89
N GLN A 159 28.71 -9.85 6.33
CA GLN A 159 27.49 -9.31 6.93
C GLN A 159 26.27 -10.10 6.44
N VAL A 160 25.42 -10.52 7.38
CA VAL A 160 24.07 -11.02 7.07
C VAL A 160 23.12 -9.82 7.04
N LEU A 161 22.36 -9.68 5.96
CA LEU A 161 21.38 -8.61 5.77
C LEU A 161 19.95 -9.08 6.01
N TRP A 162 19.68 -10.37 5.79
CA TRP A 162 18.35 -10.95 5.88
C TRP A 162 17.94 -11.15 7.33
N LYS A 163 16.82 -10.51 7.70
CA LYS A 163 16.18 -10.66 9.01
C LYS A 163 15.06 -11.71 8.94
N ARG A 164 14.26 -11.79 9.98
CA ARG A 164 12.99 -12.52 10.03
C ARG A 164 11.82 -11.56 9.93
N VAL A 165 10.60 -12.08 9.73
CA VAL A 165 9.37 -11.27 9.75
C VAL A 165 8.31 -11.92 10.62
N LEU A 166 7.41 -11.08 11.14
CA LEU A 166 6.23 -11.50 11.88
C LEU A 166 5.12 -10.47 11.66
N ASP A 167 3.87 -10.93 11.43
CA ASP A 167 2.75 -10.02 11.15
C ASP A 167 2.07 -9.50 12.42
N VAL A 168 2.88 -8.99 13.34
CA VAL A 168 2.44 -8.32 14.58
C VAL A 168 3.28 -7.06 14.84
N ASN A 169 2.79 -6.18 15.71
CA ASN A 169 3.55 -5.05 16.20
C ASN A 169 4.27 -5.44 17.49
N ASP A 170 5.59 -5.70 17.40
CA ASP A 170 6.40 -6.08 18.56
C ASP A 170 7.75 -5.37 18.57
N ARG A 171 7.86 -4.31 19.40
CA ARG A 171 9.10 -3.53 19.53
C ARG A 171 10.26 -4.33 20.12
N SER A 172 9.99 -5.39 20.88
CA SER A 172 11.01 -6.22 21.52
C SER A 172 11.81 -7.05 20.54
N LEU A 173 11.21 -7.32 19.35
CA LEU A 173 11.83 -8.12 18.30
C LEU A 173 12.71 -7.31 17.32
N ARG A 174 12.82 -5.99 17.48
CA ARG A 174 13.64 -5.14 16.58
C ARG A 174 15.10 -5.56 16.52
N ASN A 175 15.65 -5.96 17.67
CA ASN A 175 17.02 -6.46 17.81
C ASN A 175 16.99 -7.66 18.74
N ILE A 176 17.50 -8.79 18.27
CA ILE A 176 17.59 -10.05 19.00
C ILE A 176 18.96 -10.68 18.78
N VAL A 177 19.29 -11.66 19.59
CA VAL A 177 20.42 -12.56 19.35
C VAL A 177 19.85 -13.94 19.06
N THR A 178 20.26 -14.52 17.92
CA THR A 178 19.93 -15.91 17.52
C THR A 178 21.09 -16.83 17.84
N GLY A 179 20.86 -18.15 17.84
CA GLY A 179 21.90 -19.17 17.98
C GLY A 179 22.51 -19.25 19.40
N LEU A 180 21.80 -18.78 20.43
CA LEU A 180 22.20 -18.95 21.84
C LEU A 180 21.93 -20.39 22.29
N GLY A 181 22.83 -20.92 23.11
CA GLY A 181 22.72 -22.28 23.67
C GLY A 181 23.99 -23.09 23.46
N ASN A 182 23.83 -24.34 23.11
CA ASN A 182 24.94 -25.28 22.87
C ASN A 182 25.52 -25.10 21.45
N THR A 183 26.64 -25.75 21.17
CA THR A 183 27.31 -25.73 19.85
C THR A 183 26.43 -26.28 18.71
N THR A 184 25.37 -27.02 19.04
CA THR A 184 24.38 -27.56 18.11
C THR A 184 23.21 -26.61 17.84
N ASP A 185 23.07 -25.51 18.59
CA ASP A 185 21.93 -24.59 18.50
C ASP A 185 22.17 -23.45 17.48
N GLY A 186 23.35 -23.44 16.85
CA GLY A 186 23.71 -22.46 15.82
C GLY A 186 24.91 -21.61 16.19
N LEU A 187 25.11 -20.52 15.47
CA LEU A 187 26.15 -19.53 15.74
C LEU A 187 25.50 -18.27 16.31
N PRO A 188 25.96 -17.76 17.48
CA PRO A 188 25.42 -16.53 18.03
C PRO A 188 25.59 -15.37 17.06
N ALA A 189 24.48 -14.74 16.69
CA ALA A 189 24.47 -13.60 15.78
C ALA A 189 23.38 -12.59 16.14
N GLN A 190 23.67 -11.31 15.90
CA GLN A 190 22.65 -10.26 16.00
C GLN A 190 21.71 -10.35 14.80
N SER A 191 20.41 -10.32 15.06
CA SER A 191 19.36 -10.31 14.06
C SER A 191 18.18 -9.43 14.52
N GLY A 192 17.03 -9.57 13.90
CA GLY A 192 15.81 -8.87 14.28
C GLY A 192 14.64 -9.33 13.43
N PHE A 193 13.48 -8.75 13.71
CA PHE A 193 12.28 -8.95 12.92
C PHE A 193 11.81 -7.63 12.31
N ASP A 194 11.31 -7.69 11.08
CA ASP A 194 10.49 -6.67 10.48
C ASP A 194 9.02 -7.14 10.47
N ILE A 195 8.06 -6.23 10.29
CA ILE A 195 6.66 -6.65 10.10
C ILE A 195 6.47 -7.23 8.70
N THR A 196 5.61 -8.24 8.54
CA THR A 196 5.42 -8.94 7.25
C THR A 196 5.15 -8.01 6.05
N PRO A 197 4.36 -6.91 6.16
CA PRO A 197 4.22 -5.92 5.07
C PRO A 197 5.52 -5.23 4.62
N ALA A 198 6.59 -5.30 5.41
CA ALA A 198 7.91 -4.78 5.06
C ALA A 198 8.83 -5.84 4.42
N SER A 199 8.37 -7.08 4.30
CA SER A 199 9.10 -8.18 3.68
C SER A 199 9.42 -7.91 2.22
N GLU A 200 10.63 -8.25 1.78
CA GLU A 200 10.96 -8.25 0.36
C GLU A 200 10.13 -9.28 -0.43
N ILE A 201 9.76 -10.41 0.18
CA ILE A 201 8.83 -11.39 -0.41
C ILE A 201 7.49 -10.74 -0.73
N MET A 202 6.92 -9.94 0.19
CA MET A 202 5.69 -9.18 -0.04
C MET A 202 5.83 -8.24 -1.24
N ALA A 203 6.93 -7.49 -1.32
CA ALA A 203 7.17 -6.56 -2.42
C ALA A 203 7.36 -7.29 -3.76
N ALA A 204 8.13 -8.38 -3.77
CA ALA A 204 8.36 -9.20 -4.95
C ALA A 204 7.07 -9.83 -5.48
N LEU A 205 6.24 -10.41 -4.61
CA LEU A 205 4.93 -10.98 -4.96
C LEU A 205 4.00 -9.91 -5.55
N CYS A 206 3.97 -8.71 -4.96
CA CYS A 206 3.11 -7.62 -5.43
C CYS A 206 3.57 -7.01 -6.78
N LEU A 207 4.85 -7.14 -7.13
CA LEU A 207 5.42 -6.61 -8.38
C LEU A 207 5.63 -7.69 -9.45
N ALA A 208 5.48 -8.97 -9.10
CA ALA A 208 5.54 -10.06 -10.08
C ALA A 208 4.35 -9.99 -11.04
N ASP A 209 4.60 -10.37 -12.30
CA ASP A 209 3.58 -10.49 -13.36
C ASP A 209 3.24 -11.95 -13.66
N SER A 210 4.07 -12.90 -13.20
CA SER A 210 3.92 -14.34 -13.43
C SER A 210 4.65 -15.14 -12.35
N GLU A 211 4.36 -16.43 -12.28
CA GLU A 211 5.08 -17.37 -11.40
C GLU A 211 6.57 -17.42 -11.75
N ALA A 212 6.91 -17.38 -13.02
CA ALA A 212 8.30 -17.38 -13.49
C ALA A 212 9.04 -16.08 -13.06
N ASP A 213 8.38 -14.91 -13.17
CA ASP A 213 8.93 -13.64 -12.69
C ASP A 213 9.08 -13.65 -11.16
N LEU A 214 8.11 -14.20 -10.42
CA LEU A 214 8.21 -14.35 -8.97
C LEU A 214 9.43 -15.19 -8.58
N ARG A 215 9.64 -16.34 -9.23
CA ARG A 215 10.82 -17.19 -8.98
C ARG A 215 12.12 -16.46 -9.27
N ARG A 216 12.23 -15.79 -10.42
CA ARG A 216 13.39 -14.97 -10.79
C ARG A 216 13.68 -13.89 -9.74
N ARG A 217 12.65 -13.23 -9.24
CA ARG A 217 12.76 -12.24 -8.17
C ARG A 217 13.28 -12.85 -6.88
N ILE A 218 12.76 -14.01 -6.48
CA ILE A 218 13.22 -14.75 -5.29
C ILE A 218 14.71 -15.10 -5.43
N GLU A 219 15.14 -15.58 -6.59
CA GLU A 219 16.56 -15.90 -6.86
C GLU A 219 17.50 -14.71 -6.62
N ASN A 220 17.05 -13.50 -6.92
CA ASN A 220 17.87 -12.28 -6.86
C ASN A 220 17.81 -11.56 -5.48
N MET A 221 17.09 -12.09 -4.50
CA MET A 221 17.06 -11.52 -3.15
C MET A 221 18.43 -11.61 -2.49
N VAL A 222 18.92 -10.46 -1.97
CA VAL A 222 20.24 -10.36 -1.34
C VAL A 222 20.15 -10.72 0.12
N LEU A 223 20.82 -11.79 0.52
CA LEU A 223 20.80 -12.34 1.88
C LEU A 223 21.95 -11.81 2.74
N GLY A 224 23.07 -11.52 2.12
CA GLY A 224 24.27 -11.10 2.83
C GLY A 224 25.35 -10.56 1.89
N ILE A 225 26.50 -10.25 2.47
CA ILE A 225 27.68 -9.70 1.79
C ILE A 225 28.85 -10.63 2.08
N SER A 226 29.51 -11.07 1.02
CA SER A 226 30.75 -11.86 1.11
C SER A 226 31.95 -10.99 1.51
N PHE A 227 33.10 -11.60 1.83
CA PHE A 227 34.33 -10.86 2.17
C PHE A 227 34.95 -10.12 0.99
N ASP A 228 34.65 -10.50 -0.23
CA ASP A 228 35.02 -9.78 -1.46
C ASP A 228 33.98 -8.72 -1.89
N ASP A 229 33.12 -8.31 -0.95
CA ASP A 229 32.07 -7.29 -1.11
C ASP A 229 31.03 -7.58 -2.21
N LYS A 230 30.81 -8.85 -2.56
CA LYS A 230 29.76 -9.29 -3.50
C LYS A 230 28.47 -9.66 -2.76
N PRO A 231 27.30 -9.53 -3.43
CA PRO A 231 26.05 -10.00 -2.84
C PRO A 231 26.04 -11.53 -2.79
N PHE A 232 25.57 -12.09 -1.69
CA PHE A 232 25.17 -13.50 -1.54
C PHE A 232 23.65 -13.55 -1.60
N THR A 233 23.11 -14.30 -2.54
CA THR A 233 21.70 -14.28 -2.91
C THR A 233 20.98 -15.61 -2.61
N VAL A 234 19.65 -15.64 -2.76
CA VAL A 234 18.87 -16.90 -2.69
C VAL A 234 19.30 -17.88 -3.80
N ARG A 235 19.77 -17.38 -4.96
CA ARG A 235 20.35 -18.22 -6.03
C ARG A 235 21.59 -18.96 -5.54
N ASP A 236 22.49 -18.28 -4.84
CA ASP A 236 23.71 -18.87 -4.28
C ASP A 236 23.39 -19.91 -3.20
N LEU A 237 22.31 -19.69 -2.44
CA LEU A 237 21.78 -20.63 -1.47
C LEU A 237 21.11 -21.86 -2.12
N GLY A 238 20.68 -21.75 -3.38
CA GLY A 238 20.12 -22.86 -4.16
C GLY A 238 18.67 -23.26 -3.80
N VAL A 239 17.89 -22.38 -3.14
CA VAL A 239 16.58 -22.76 -2.55
C VAL A 239 15.38 -22.06 -3.19
N ALA A 240 15.56 -21.27 -4.23
CA ALA A 240 14.51 -20.43 -4.83
C ALA A 240 13.25 -21.23 -5.23
N GLY A 241 13.43 -22.45 -5.77
CA GLY A 241 12.30 -23.32 -6.12
C GLY A 241 11.42 -23.67 -4.92
N ALA A 242 12.03 -24.08 -3.80
CA ALA A 242 11.30 -24.44 -2.57
C ALA A 242 10.54 -23.21 -2.00
N ILE A 243 11.16 -22.03 -2.05
CA ILE A 243 10.53 -20.78 -1.59
C ILE A 243 9.36 -20.40 -2.51
N THR A 244 9.51 -20.57 -3.83
CA THR A 244 8.43 -20.29 -4.78
C THR A 244 7.22 -21.20 -4.54
N VAL A 245 7.44 -22.49 -4.24
CA VAL A 245 6.36 -23.46 -3.93
C VAL A 245 5.49 -22.98 -2.77
N LEU A 246 6.06 -22.36 -1.74
CA LEU A 246 5.30 -21.81 -0.61
C LEU A 246 4.36 -20.65 -1.02
N LEU A 247 4.59 -20.04 -2.19
CA LEU A 247 3.88 -18.86 -2.68
C LEU A 247 2.95 -19.16 -3.85
N MET A 248 2.83 -20.42 -4.31
CA MET A 248 2.05 -20.78 -5.52
C MET A 248 0.58 -20.40 -5.43
N ASP A 249 -0.02 -20.52 -4.23
CA ASP A 249 -1.40 -20.07 -4.01
C ASP A 249 -1.45 -18.57 -3.66
N ALA A 250 -0.43 -18.07 -2.95
CA ALA A 250 -0.38 -16.69 -2.51
C ALA A 250 -0.19 -15.69 -3.67
N ILE A 251 0.29 -16.11 -4.85
CA ILE A 251 0.39 -15.23 -6.04
C ILE A 251 -0.97 -14.98 -6.70
N LYS A 252 -1.96 -15.84 -6.46
CA LYS A 252 -3.31 -15.71 -7.02
C LYS A 252 -4.14 -14.74 -6.19
N PRO A 253 -4.76 -13.71 -6.81
CA PRO A 253 -5.62 -12.77 -6.08
C PRO A 253 -6.87 -13.41 -5.49
N ASN A 254 -7.36 -12.82 -4.41
CA ASN A 254 -8.56 -13.25 -3.71
C ASN A 254 -9.78 -12.48 -4.20
N LEU A 255 -10.75 -13.19 -4.78
CA LEU A 255 -12.04 -12.63 -5.15
C LEU A 255 -12.98 -12.64 -3.94
N VAL A 256 -13.57 -11.50 -3.68
CA VAL A 256 -14.60 -11.23 -2.67
C VAL A 256 -15.65 -10.27 -3.25
N GLN A 257 -16.53 -9.74 -2.44
CA GLN A 257 -17.58 -8.81 -2.86
C GLN A 257 -17.69 -7.62 -1.89
N THR A 258 -18.25 -6.52 -2.38
CA THR A 258 -18.72 -5.42 -1.53
C THR A 258 -20.08 -5.75 -0.93
N LEU A 259 -20.59 -4.92 0.00
CA LEU A 259 -21.94 -5.06 0.55
C LEU A 259 -23.04 -5.05 -0.53
N GLU A 260 -22.82 -4.39 -1.67
CA GLU A 260 -23.76 -4.35 -2.81
C GLU A 260 -23.48 -5.44 -3.85
N GLY A 261 -22.52 -6.34 -3.60
CA GLY A 261 -22.19 -7.45 -4.50
C GLY A 261 -21.31 -7.06 -5.70
N THR A 262 -20.64 -5.90 -5.65
CA THR A 262 -19.60 -5.54 -6.62
C THR A 262 -18.39 -6.45 -6.43
N PRO A 263 -17.82 -7.05 -7.49
CA PRO A 263 -16.64 -7.87 -7.40
C PRO A 263 -15.43 -7.06 -6.91
N ALA A 264 -14.66 -7.64 -5.99
CA ALA A 264 -13.44 -7.03 -5.45
C ALA A 264 -12.31 -8.06 -5.37
N LEU A 265 -11.13 -7.66 -5.80
CA LEU A 265 -9.89 -8.42 -5.67
C LEU A 265 -9.09 -7.85 -4.51
N VAL A 266 -8.80 -8.67 -3.51
CA VAL A 266 -7.97 -8.28 -2.35
C VAL A 266 -6.68 -9.09 -2.40
N HIS A 267 -5.53 -8.43 -2.53
CA HIS A 267 -4.27 -9.15 -2.72
C HIS A 267 -3.04 -8.30 -2.41
N GLY A 268 -2.15 -8.86 -1.59
CA GLY A 268 -0.92 -8.22 -1.15
C GLY A 268 -1.14 -7.01 -0.25
N GLY A 269 -0.23 -6.75 0.68
CA GLY A 269 -0.41 -5.72 1.71
C GLY A 269 0.85 -4.95 2.09
N PRO A 270 1.72 -4.50 1.14
CA PRO A 270 2.90 -3.72 1.49
C PRO A 270 2.51 -2.34 2.02
N PHE A 271 3.21 -1.85 3.06
CA PHE A 271 2.94 -0.52 3.63
C PHE A 271 3.62 0.59 2.80
N ALA A 272 2.92 1.71 2.57
CA ALA A 272 3.43 2.79 1.73
C ALA A 272 4.50 3.68 2.40
N ASN A 273 4.67 3.61 3.72
CA ASN A 273 5.71 4.35 4.44
C ASN A 273 7.02 3.56 4.61
N ILE A 274 7.05 2.28 4.24
CA ILE A 274 8.22 1.40 4.34
C ILE A 274 8.43 0.51 3.11
N ALA A 275 7.46 0.46 2.20
CA ALA A 275 7.46 -0.26 0.94
C ALA A 275 6.65 0.52 -0.11
N HIS A 276 6.32 -0.08 -1.27
CA HIS A 276 5.63 0.64 -2.34
C HIS A 276 4.12 0.88 -2.11
N GLY A 277 3.49 0.21 -1.13
CA GLY A 277 2.18 0.59 -0.60
C GLY A 277 0.98 0.40 -1.50
N CYS A 278 1.05 -0.50 -2.46
CA CYS A 278 -0.01 -0.81 -3.41
C CYS A 278 -0.36 -2.29 -3.37
N ASN A 279 -1.58 -2.66 -3.77
CA ASN A 279 -1.92 -4.06 -4.01
C ASN A 279 -1.07 -4.63 -5.16
N SER A 280 -1.19 -5.94 -5.41
CA SER A 280 -0.39 -6.59 -6.45
C SER A 280 -0.69 -6.07 -7.85
N LEU A 281 0.32 -6.15 -8.72
CA LEU A 281 0.19 -5.87 -10.15
C LEU A 281 -0.83 -6.81 -10.80
N VAL A 282 -0.75 -8.10 -10.46
CA VAL A 282 -1.66 -9.14 -10.95
C VAL A 282 -3.13 -8.81 -10.63
N ALA A 283 -3.45 -8.47 -9.37
CA ALA A 283 -4.82 -8.11 -8.99
C ALA A 283 -5.33 -6.88 -9.76
N THR A 284 -4.48 -5.87 -9.94
CA THR A 284 -4.86 -4.69 -10.73
C THR A 284 -5.08 -5.03 -12.21
N LYS A 285 -4.19 -5.81 -12.84
CA LYS A 285 -4.35 -6.24 -14.25
C LYS A 285 -5.59 -7.12 -14.44
N ILE A 286 -5.88 -8.05 -13.51
CA ILE A 286 -7.12 -8.86 -13.57
C ILE A 286 -8.34 -7.95 -13.42
N ALA A 287 -8.36 -7.00 -12.47
CA ALA A 287 -9.47 -6.05 -12.37
C ALA A 287 -9.68 -5.26 -13.66
N MET A 288 -8.60 -4.81 -14.30
CA MET A 288 -8.63 -4.12 -15.59
C MET A 288 -9.14 -5.03 -16.71
N SER A 289 -8.77 -6.30 -16.71
CA SER A 289 -9.22 -7.28 -17.72
C SER A 289 -10.72 -7.60 -17.61
N LEU A 290 -11.26 -7.57 -16.39
CA LEU A 290 -12.64 -7.97 -16.11
C LEU A 290 -13.66 -6.82 -16.15
N SER A 291 -13.20 -5.56 -16.25
CA SER A 291 -14.07 -4.38 -16.15
C SER A 291 -13.77 -3.32 -17.21
N ASP A 292 -14.65 -2.33 -17.32
CA ASP A 292 -14.39 -1.13 -18.12
C ASP A 292 -13.72 -0.05 -17.27
N TYR A 293 -13.95 -0.07 -15.96
CA TYR A 293 -13.40 0.84 -14.96
C TYR A 293 -12.84 0.02 -13.79
N ALA A 294 -11.54 -0.12 -13.69
CA ALA A 294 -10.90 -0.70 -12.52
C ALA A 294 -10.64 0.40 -11.48
N VAL A 295 -11.04 0.18 -10.23
CA VAL A 295 -10.75 1.10 -9.12
C VAL A 295 -9.67 0.48 -8.24
N THR A 296 -8.62 1.24 -7.96
CA THR A 296 -7.55 0.81 -7.05
C THR A 296 -7.11 1.95 -6.14
N GLU A 297 -6.44 1.62 -5.04
CA GLU A 297 -5.95 2.63 -4.11
C GLU A 297 -4.43 2.55 -3.91
N ALA A 298 -3.85 3.69 -3.49
CA ALA A 298 -2.48 3.76 -2.99
C ALA A 298 -2.47 4.17 -1.52
N GLY A 299 -1.57 3.60 -0.73
CA GLY A 299 -1.51 3.80 0.72
C GLY A 299 -1.10 5.21 1.12
N PHE A 300 -1.64 5.71 2.23
CA PHE A 300 -1.36 7.05 2.78
C PHE A 300 -1.67 8.21 1.82
N GLY A 301 -0.91 9.30 1.89
CA GLY A 301 -1.08 10.47 1.04
C GLY A 301 -0.52 10.27 -0.37
N ALA A 302 -0.92 11.13 -1.30
CA ALA A 302 -0.48 11.03 -2.69
C ALA A 302 1.02 11.28 -2.88
N ASP A 303 1.65 11.97 -1.96
CA ASP A 303 3.12 12.15 -1.91
C ASP A 303 3.90 10.85 -1.68
N LEU A 304 3.30 9.89 -0.98
CA LEU A 304 3.91 8.57 -0.70
C LEU A 304 3.32 7.48 -1.57
N GLY A 305 2.01 7.21 -1.41
CA GLY A 305 1.39 6.07 -2.06
C GLY A 305 1.19 6.26 -3.55
N ALA A 306 0.64 7.40 -3.99
CA ALA A 306 0.41 7.63 -5.42
C ALA A 306 1.74 7.84 -6.18
N GLU A 307 2.72 8.50 -5.58
CA GLU A 307 4.06 8.61 -6.15
C GLU A 307 4.63 7.21 -6.46
N LYS A 308 4.65 6.29 -5.47
CA LYS A 308 5.16 4.92 -5.65
C LYS A 308 4.30 4.07 -6.58
N PHE A 309 2.99 4.30 -6.57
CA PHE A 309 2.10 3.66 -7.53
C PHE A 309 2.51 4.01 -8.97
N LEU A 310 2.79 5.29 -9.23
CA LEU A 310 3.15 5.80 -10.55
C LEU A 310 4.60 5.44 -10.92
N ASP A 311 5.57 5.76 -10.05
CA ASP A 311 6.99 5.59 -10.34
C ASP A 311 7.49 4.14 -10.21
N ILE A 312 6.82 3.28 -9.44
CA ILE A 312 7.24 1.88 -9.26
C ILE A 312 6.27 0.92 -9.95
N LYS A 313 5.00 0.88 -9.52
CA LYS A 313 4.04 -0.12 -10.00
C LYS A 313 3.64 0.11 -11.47
N CYS A 314 3.31 1.36 -11.84
CA CYS A 314 2.96 1.69 -13.23
C CYS A 314 4.15 1.52 -14.17
N ARG A 315 5.37 1.87 -13.72
CA ARG A 315 6.60 1.64 -14.47
C ARG A 315 6.83 0.16 -14.77
N LYS A 316 6.71 -0.71 -13.74
CA LYS A 316 6.90 -2.16 -13.89
C LYS A 316 5.79 -2.81 -14.71
N GLY A 317 4.55 -2.42 -14.48
CA GLY A 317 3.38 -3.08 -15.06
C GLY A 317 2.89 -2.50 -16.39
N GLU A 318 3.47 -1.38 -16.82
CA GLU A 318 3.03 -0.62 -18.00
C GLU A 318 1.54 -0.24 -17.96
N ILE A 319 1.00 -0.06 -16.74
CA ILE A 319 -0.39 0.36 -16.52
C ILE A 319 -0.48 1.87 -16.30
N HIS A 320 -1.61 2.46 -16.74
CA HIS A 320 -1.76 3.91 -16.75
C HIS A 320 -3.14 4.32 -16.19
N PRO A 321 -3.21 4.91 -14.97
CA PRO A 321 -4.45 5.51 -14.49
C PRO A 321 -4.93 6.62 -15.44
N ARG A 322 -6.24 6.67 -15.64
CA ARG A 322 -6.91 7.70 -16.46
C ARG A 322 -7.28 8.93 -15.64
N VAL A 323 -7.38 8.75 -14.33
CA VAL A 323 -7.68 9.81 -13.36
C VAL A 323 -7.14 9.42 -11.99
N THR A 324 -6.71 10.42 -11.23
CA THR A 324 -6.42 10.28 -9.80
C THR A 324 -7.50 11.00 -8.98
N VAL A 325 -8.14 10.26 -8.08
CA VAL A 325 -9.11 10.78 -7.11
C VAL A 325 -8.35 11.10 -5.83
N LEU A 326 -8.36 12.37 -5.41
CA LEU A 326 -7.79 12.81 -4.14
C LEU A 326 -8.88 12.95 -3.08
N VAL A 327 -8.89 12.04 -2.14
CA VAL A 327 -9.81 12.06 -1.01
C VAL A 327 -9.33 13.07 0.03
N THR A 328 -10.23 13.93 0.48
CA THR A 328 -10.02 14.87 1.57
C THR A 328 -11.15 14.81 2.59
N THR A 329 -10.92 15.37 3.77
CA THR A 329 -11.92 15.62 4.80
C THR A 329 -11.72 17.03 5.34
N LEU A 330 -12.80 17.72 5.74
CA LEU A 330 -12.67 19.07 6.32
C LEU A 330 -11.82 19.04 7.60
N ARG A 331 -12.04 18.03 8.46
CA ARG A 331 -11.21 17.81 9.66
C ARG A 331 -9.72 17.65 9.33
N GLY A 332 -9.41 16.91 8.25
CA GLY A 332 -8.04 16.72 7.78
C GLY A 332 -7.40 18.03 7.31
N LEU A 333 -8.12 18.82 6.54
CA LEU A 333 -7.66 20.13 6.08
C LEU A 333 -7.46 21.10 7.25
N LYS A 334 -8.44 21.20 8.18
CA LYS A 334 -8.31 22.03 9.38
C LYS A 334 -7.08 21.66 10.22
N MET A 335 -6.83 20.35 10.41
CA MET A 335 -5.62 19.89 11.10
C MET A 335 -4.34 20.31 10.36
N HIS A 336 -4.32 20.22 9.03
CA HIS A 336 -3.19 20.69 8.23
C HIS A 336 -3.03 22.21 8.20
N GLY A 337 -4.08 22.97 8.53
CA GLY A 337 -4.04 24.40 8.79
C GLY A 337 -3.69 24.78 10.23
N GLY A 338 -3.31 23.79 11.06
CA GLY A 338 -2.82 24.04 12.42
C GLY A 338 -3.85 23.89 13.53
N LEU A 339 -5.10 23.48 13.23
CA LEU A 339 -6.14 23.27 14.25
C LEU A 339 -5.77 22.09 15.16
N VAL A 340 -5.77 22.32 16.46
CA VAL A 340 -5.45 21.29 17.47
C VAL A 340 -6.72 20.64 18.05
N GLY A 341 -7.85 21.34 17.97
CA GLY A 341 -9.19 20.90 18.41
C GLY A 341 -9.75 21.71 19.59
N GLY A 342 -11.05 21.94 19.56
CA GLY A 342 -11.76 22.69 20.62
C GLY A 342 -11.67 24.22 20.51
N GLU A 343 -11.26 24.73 19.34
CA GLU A 343 -11.14 26.17 19.07
C GLU A 343 -12.46 26.78 18.57
N PRO A 344 -12.62 28.14 18.65
CA PRO A 344 -13.80 28.84 18.14
C PRO A 344 -13.97 28.66 16.62
N HIS A 345 -15.20 28.73 16.14
CA HIS A 345 -15.58 28.54 14.72
C HIS A 345 -14.78 29.43 13.73
N GLU A 346 -14.45 30.64 14.12
CA GLU A 346 -13.67 31.56 13.27
C GLU A 346 -12.22 31.05 13.06
N GLN A 347 -11.61 30.44 14.08
CA GLN A 347 -10.31 29.79 13.96
C GLN A 347 -10.38 28.50 13.14
N GLU A 348 -11.49 27.76 13.20
CA GLU A 348 -11.70 26.59 12.35
C GLU A 348 -11.76 26.97 10.86
N ARG A 349 -12.47 28.05 10.52
CA ARG A 349 -12.56 28.57 9.15
C ARG A 349 -11.19 29.02 8.64
N GLN A 350 -10.42 29.74 9.45
CA GLN A 350 -9.05 30.14 9.10
C GLN A 350 -8.15 28.93 8.88
N ALA A 351 -8.18 27.95 9.79
CA ALA A 351 -7.41 26.72 9.67
C ALA A 351 -7.80 25.92 8.41
N LEU A 352 -9.08 25.89 8.03
CA LEU A 352 -9.51 25.25 6.79
C LEU A 352 -8.84 25.89 5.57
N VAL A 353 -8.84 27.23 5.49
CA VAL A 353 -8.23 27.98 4.37
C VAL A 353 -6.71 27.76 4.33
N GLU A 354 -6.04 27.79 5.48
CA GLU A 354 -4.60 27.52 5.58
C GLU A 354 -4.27 26.07 5.20
N GLY A 355 -5.16 25.12 5.55
CA GLY A 355 -5.04 23.71 5.21
C GLY A 355 -5.14 23.40 3.71
N PHE A 356 -5.74 24.29 2.90
CA PHE A 356 -5.76 24.14 1.45
C PHE A 356 -4.36 24.05 0.83
N ALA A 357 -3.34 24.61 1.46
CA ALA A 357 -1.96 24.47 1.00
C ALA A 357 -1.47 23.02 0.93
N ASN A 358 -1.98 22.13 1.80
CA ASN A 358 -1.71 20.70 1.73
C ASN A 358 -2.38 20.05 0.50
N LEU A 359 -3.66 20.36 0.28
CA LEU A 359 -4.40 19.90 -0.90
C LEU A 359 -3.73 20.37 -2.19
N ASP A 360 -3.37 21.66 -2.27
CA ASP A 360 -2.71 22.26 -3.43
C ASP A 360 -1.45 21.51 -3.84
N ARG A 361 -0.62 21.13 -2.86
CA ARG A 361 0.59 20.39 -3.14
C ARG A 361 0.29 19.00 -3.70
N HIS A 362 -0.67 18.29 -3.13
CA HIS A 362 -1.08 16.98 -3.65
C HIS A 362 -1.67 17.08 -5.06
N VAL A 363 -2.53 18.06 -5.33
CA VAL A 363 -3.08 18.32 -6.68
C VAL A 363 -1.95 18.57 -7.68
N ARG A 364 -1.04 19.52 -7.36
CA ARG A 364 0.10 19.85 -8.23
C ARG A 364 1.02 18.66 -8.47
N ASN A 365 1.26 17.82 -7.45
CA ASN A 365 2.05 16.61 -7.60
C ASN A 365 1.43 15.66 -8.62
N MET A 366 0.13 15.38 -8.52
CA MET A 366 -0.55 14.51 -9.49
C MET A 366 -0.59 15.13 -10.90
N GLN A 367 -0.78 16.44 -11.02
CA GLN A 367 -0.71 17.13 -12.31
C GLN A 367 0.70 17.08 -12.94
N ARG A 368 1.77 17.09 -12.12
CA ARG A 368 3.15 16.87 -12.60
C ARG A 368 3.34 15.49 -13.22
N PHE A 369 2.74 14.46 -12.64
CA PHE A 369 2.68 13.13 -13.24
C PHE A 369 1.81 13.05 -14.50
N GLY A 370 1.17 14.16 -14.91
CA GLY A 370 0.27 14.20 -16.06
C GLY A 370 -1.11 13.63 -15.78
N GLN A 371 -1.44 13.42 -14.50
CA GLN A 371 -2.73 12.85 -14.12
C GLN A 371 -3.85 13.91 -14.13
N PRO A 372 -5.01 13.63 -14.74
CA PRO A 372 -6.24 14.35 -14.41
C PRO A 372 -6.58 14.12 -12.93
N VAL A 373 -7.02 15.17 -12.24
CA VAL A 373 -7.33 15.11 -10.81
C VAL A 373 -8.79 15.44 -10.57
N VAL A 374 -9.45 14.63 -9.75
CA VAL A 374 -10.75 14.90 -9.15
C VAL A 374 -10.56 14.88 -7.63
N VAL A 375 -10.98 15.95 -6.96
CA VAL A 375 -11.00 16.02 -5.49
C VAL A 375 -12.36 15.54 -4.99
N THR A 376 -12.38 14.72 -3.95
CA THR A 376 -13.62 14.32 -3.32
C THR A 376 -13.58 14.55 -1.81
N LEU A 377 -14.63 15.15 -1.29
CA LEU A 377 -14.84 15.29 0.15
C LEU A 377 -15.49 14.03 0.70
N ASN A 378 -14.79 13.30 1.56
CA ASN A 378 -15.41 12.27 2.39
C ASN A 378 -16.15 12.96 3.55
N LYS A 379 -17.47 13.17 3.36
CA LYS A 379 -18.32 14.01 4.22
C LYS A 379 -18.60 13.36 5.56
N TYR A 380 -18.48 14.15 6.62
CA TYR A 380 -18.91 13.80 7.97
C TYR A 380 -20.18 14.57 8.36
N GLY A 381 -20.90 14.08 9.38
CA GLY A 381 -22.18 14.67 9.76
C GLY A 381 -22.10 16.07 10.39
N ASP A 382 -20.93 16.50 10.80
CA ASP A 382 -20.63 17.82 11.36
C ASP A 382 -20.01 18.80 10.35
N ASP A 383 -19.79 18.36 9.10
CA ASP A 383 -19.31 19.24 8.03
C ASP A 383 -20.41 20.25 7.64
N THR A 384 -20.10 21.55 7.63
CA THR A 384 -21.06 22.61 7.30
C THR A 384 -21.08 22.90 5.80
N GLU A 385 -22.25 23.30 5.29
CA GLU A 385 -22.42 23.68 3.86
C GLU A 385 -21.52 24.87 3.47
N GLU A 386 -21.24 25.82 4.40
CA GLU A 386 -20.32 26.93 4.16
C GLU A 386 -18.90 26.44 3.91
N GLU A 387 -18.39 25.52 4.73
CA GLU A 387 -17.04 24.96 4.58
C GLU A 387 -16.92 24.11 3.31
N ILE A 388 -17.97 23.35 2.98
CA ILE A 388 -18.04 22.58 1.72
C ILE A 388 -17.98 23.52 0.51
N ALA A 389 -18.74 24.62 0.55
CA ALA A 389 -18.72 25.62 -0.51
C ALA A 389 -17.34 26.28 -0.68
N LEU A 390 -16.63 26.59 0.43
CA LEU A 390 -15.25 27.10 0.39
C LEU A 390 -14.31 26.12 -0.30
N LEU A 391 -14.39 24.82 0.05
CA LEU A 391 -13.56 23.79 -0.58
C LEU A 391 -13.89 23.62 -2.07
N SER A 392 -15.18 23.63 -2.42
CA SER A 392 -15.65 23.55 -3.80
C SER A 392 -15.10 24.68 -4.67
N GLU A 393 -15.22 25.94 -4.18
CA GLU A 393 -14.69 27.11 -4.87
C GLU A 393 -13.16 27.06 -5.00
N HIS A 394 -12.46 26.59 -3.96
CA HIS A 394 -11.02 26.39 -4.01
C HIS A 394 -10.60 25.37 -5.08
N CYS A 395 -11.30 24.23 -5.17
CA CYS A 395 -11.07 23.23 -6.23
C CYS A 395 -11.30 23.80 -7.64
N LYS A 396 -12.33 24.64 -7.80
CA LYS A 396 -12.60 25.36 -9.05
C LYS A 396 -11.46 26.30 -9.42
N MET A 397 -10.90 27.04 -8.45
CA MET A 397 -9.72 27.89 -8.68
C MET A 397 -8.48 27.08 -9.07
N LEU A 398 -8.32 25.87 -8.55
CA LEU A 398 -7.26 24.93 -8.95
C LEU A 398 -7.47 24.29 -10.33
N GLY A 399 -8.64 24.48 -10.94
CA GLY A 399 -9.01 23.88 -12.22
C GLY A 399 -9.21 22.35 -12.15
N VAL A 400 -9.64 21.83 -11.00
CA VAL A 400 -9.93 20.40 -10.78
C VAL A 400 -11.40 20.17 -10.48
N GLY A 401 -11.91 18.99 -10.85
CA GLY A 401 -13.26 18.57 -10.50
C GLY A 401 -13.42 18.36 -8.99
N PHE A 402 -14.59 18.65 -8.46
CA PHE A 402 -14.94 18.42 -7.06
C PHE A 402 -16.29 17.72 -6.94
N ALA A 403 -16.39 16.71 -6.07
CA ALA A 403 -17.65 16.10 -5.67
C ALA A 403 -17.61 15.70 -4.19
N GLU A 404 -18.74 15.87 -3.52
CA GLU A 404 -18.96 15.26 -2.21
C GLU A 404 -19.17 13.76 -2.36
N ASN A 405 -18.83 12.99 -1.32
CA ASN A 405 -19.28 11.61 -1.18
C ASN A 405 -19.69 11.33 0.26
N ASN A 406 -20.73 10.50 0.39
CA ASN A 406 -21.25 10.05 1.67
C ASN A 406 -21.38 8.53 1.70
N VAL A 407 -20.34 7.85 1.23
CA VAL A 407 -20.32 6.39 1.05
C VAL A 407 -20.39 5.64 2.37
N PHE A 408 -19.89 6.24 3.45
CA PHE A 408 -19.96 5.65 4.78
C PHE A 408 -21.42 5.42 5.21
N ALA A 409 -22.29 6.40 5.00
CA ALA A 409 -23.69 6.32 5.40
C ALA A 409 -24.60 5.69 4.32
N LYS A 410 -24.27 5.81 3.03
CA LYS A 410 -25.16 5.49 1.92
C LYS A 410 -24.62 4.43 0.94
N GLY A 411 -23.44 3.86 1.18
CA GLY A 411 -22.84 2.92 0.24
C GLY A 411 -22.59 3.54 -1.14
N GLY A 412 -22.85 2.79 -2.22
CA GLY A 412 -22.62 3.25 -3.59
C GLY A 412 -23.46 4.47 -3.98
N GLU A 413 -24.69 4.60 -3.47
CA GLU A 413 -25.53 5.79 -3.70
C GLU A 413 -24.80 7.09 -3.32
N GLY A 414 -24.05 7.05 -2.20
CA GLY A 414 -23.33 8.21 -1.69
C GLY A 414 -22.17 8.70 -2.57
N ALA A 415 -21.83 8.01 -3.65
CA ALA A 415 -20.77 8.40 -4.59
C ALA A 415 -21.21 8.44 -6.06
N GLU A 416 -22.51 8.43 -6.37
CA GLU A 416 -22.97 8.45 -7.77
C GLU A 416 -22.53 9.73 -8.50
N ASP A 417 -22.60 10.88 -7.86
CA ASP A 417 -22.16 12.14 -8.46
C ASP A 417 -20.64 12.16 -8.70
N LEU A 418 -19.87 11.63 -7.75
CA LEU A 418 -18.43 11.42 -7.92
C LEU A 418 -18.15 10.48 -9.11
N ALA A 419 -18.88 9.40 -9.23
CA ALA A 419 -18.73 8.43 -10.33
C ALA A 419 -19.03 9.08 -11.68
N ARG A 420 -20.12 9.88 -11.80
CA ARG A 420 -20.46 10.62 -13.02
C ARG A 420 -19.36 11.64 -13.40
N LEU A 421 -18.87 12.41 -12.42
CA LEU A 421 -17.79 13.38 -12.63
C LEU A 421 -16.50 12.71 -13.10
N ILE A 422 -16.16 11.53 -12.55
CA ILE A 422 -14.98 10.76 -12.96
C ILE A 422 -15.12 10.26 -14.39
N VAL A 423 -16.27 9.67 -14.75
CA VAL A 423 -16.56 9.23 -16.13
C VAL A 423 -16.42 10.40 -17.10
N GLU A 424 -17.06 11.55 -16.82
CA GLU A 424 -16.97 12.76 -17.63
C GLU A 424 -15.52 13.27 -17.76
N THR A 425 -14.77 13.25 -16.66
CA THR A 425 -13.36 13.68 -16.65
C THR A 425 -12.50 12.79 -17.53
N ILE A 426 -12.68 11.47 -17.47
CA ILE A 426 -11.95 10.50 -18.30
C ILE A 426 -12.31 10.69 -19.78
N ASP A 427 -13.59 10.81 -20.10
CA ASP A 427 -14.07 10.96 -21.49
C ASP A 427 -13.58 12.28 -22.12
N ARG A 428 -13.57 13.36 -21.34
CA ARG A 428 -13.11 14.69 -21.80
C ARG A 428 -11.59 14.76 -22.00
N GLN A 429 -10.80 14.15 -21.11
CA GLN A 429 -9.34 14.31 -21.12
C GLN A 429 -8.60 13.23 -21.92
N GLY A 430 -9.25 12.12 -22.21
CA GLY A 430 -8.64 11.01 -22.93
C GLY A 430 -7.47 10.34 -22.19
N ALA A 431 -6.70 9.53 -22.91
CA ALA A 431 -5.52 8.87 -22.37
C ALA A 431 -4.33 9.83 -22.33
N LYS A 432 -3.75 10.04 -21.16
CA LYS A 432 -2.51 10.79 -21.00
C LYS A 432 -1.39 9.85 -20.55
N ARG A 433 -0.19 10.02 -21.12
CA ARG A 433 1.00 9.30 -20.68
C ARG A 433 1.45 9.83 -19.31
N ILE A 434 1.80 8.91 -18.41
CA ILE A 434 2.40 9.27 -17.12
C ILE A 434 3.78 9.90 -17.38
N ARG A 435 4.05 10.99 -16.68
CA ARG A 435 5.39 11.59 -16.60
C ARG A 435 6.02 11.13 -15.31
N MET A 436 6.97 10.23 -15.38
CA MET A 436 7.68 9.71 -14.21
C MET A 436 8.46 10.83 -13.51
N ALA A 437 8.62 10.75 -12.19
CA ALA A 437 9.38 11.75 -11.42
C ALA A 437 10.88 11.72 -11.76
N TYR A 438 11.38 10.57 -12.23
CA TYR A 438 12.78 10.35 -12.59
C TYR A 438 12.90 9.37 -13.78
N ALA A 439 14.03 9.42 -14.47
CA ALA A 439 14.37 8.49 -15.57
C ALA A 439 14.97 7.18 -15.04
N ASP A 440 14.96 6.12 -15.86
CA ASP A 440 15.49 4.81 -15.48
C ASP A 440 17.02 4.83 -15.31
N ASP A 441 17.70 5.66 -16.09
CA ASP A 441 19.16 5.84 -16.12
C ASP A 441 19.67 6.88 -15.10
N ASP A 442 18.78 7.56 -14.36
CA ASP A 442 19.20 8.38 -13.22
C ASP A 442 19.89 7.51 -12.16
N THR A 443 20.88 8.05 -11.47
CA THR A 443 21.49 7.40 -10.29
C THR A 443 20.50 7.38 -9.12
N ILE A 444 20.77 6.54 -8.13
CA ILE A 444 19.92 6.47 -6.92
C ILE A 444 19.83 7.84 -6.23
N GLU A 445 20.94 8.58 -6.14
CA GLU A 445 20.96 9.93 -5.56
C GLU A 445 20.10 10.91 -6.36
N GLU A 446 20.18 10.85 -7.69
CA GLU A 446 19.37 11.70 -8.57
C GLU A 446 17.88 11.39 -8.42
N LYS A 447 17.50 10.11 -8.37
CA LYS A 447 16.11 9.67 -8.13
C LYS A 447 15.59 10.19 -6.79
N VAL A 448 16.36 10.00 -5.71
CA VAL A 448 16.02 10.51 -4.36
C VAL A 448 15.86 12.03 -4.39
N ASN A 449 16.81 12.76 -4.99
CA ASN A 449 16.76 14.22 -5.09
C ASN A 449 15.53 14.71 -5.88
N LYS A 450 15.22 14.06 -7.02
CA LYS A 450 14.05 14.42 -7.85
C LYS A 450 12.74 14.22 -7.09
N ILE A 451 12.58 13.10 -6.37
CA ILE A 451 11.39 12.86 -5.54
C ILE A 451 11.33 13.89 -4.41
N ALA A 452 12.40 14.06 -3.64
CA ALA A 452 12.43 14.96 -2.49
C ALA A 452 12.08 16.40 -2.87
N ARG A 453 12.68 16.92 -3.96
CA ARG A 453 12.45 18.29 -4.41
C ARG A 453 11.10 18.46 -5.10
N ASN A 454 10.76 17.58 -6.04
CA ASN A 454 9.60 17.79 -6.93
C ASN A 454 8.29 17.36 -6.28
N ILE A 455 8.30 16.33 -5.44
CA ILE A 455 7.10 15.77 -4.81
C ILE A 455 6.94 16.29 -3.37
N TYR A 456 8.01 16.22 -2.56
CA TYR A 456 7.92 16.67 -1.16
C TYR A 456 8.13 18.18 -1.01
N GLY A 457 8.85 18.81 -1.94
CA GLY A 457 9.20 20.25 -1.87
C GLY A 457 10.35 20.51 -0.91
N ALA A 458 11.22 19.53 -0.69
CA ALA A 458 12.45 19.70 0.08
C ALA A 458 13.44 20.63 -0.63
N ARG A 459 14.23 21.35 0.14
CA ARG A 459 15.32 22.20 -0.35
C ARG A 459 16.50 21.35 -0.84
N SER A 460 16.88 20.34 -0.06
CA SER A 460 17.98 19.44 -0.37
C SER A 460 17.80 18.04 0.25
N VAL A 461 18.68 17.12 -0.17
CA VAL A 461 18.82 15.79 0.41
C VAL A 461 20.18 15.70 1.10
N ILE A 462 20.19 15.19 2.33
CA ILE A 462 21.40 14.97 3.12
C ILE A 462 21.60 13.45 3.28
N LEU A 463 22.75 12.93 2.89
CA LEU A 463 23.09 11.54 3.11
C LEU A 463 23.91 11.38 4.39
N LYS A 464 23.53 10.42 5.25
CA LYS A 464 24.38 10.01 6.37
C LYS A 464 25.50 9.08 5.88
N LYS A 465 26.64 9.04 6.58
CA LYS A 465 27.79 8.20 6.22
C LYS A 465 27.45 6.71 6.00
N SER A 466 26.45 6.19 6.72
CA SER A 466 25.94 4.82 6.50
C SER A 466 25.27 4.65 5.13
N ALA A 467 24.48 5.64 4.73
CA ALA A 467 23.83 5.67 3.42
C ALA A 467 24.85 5.82 2.28
N GLU A 468 25.82 6.73 2.42
CA GLU A 468 26.92 6.92 1.43
C GLU A 468 27.68 5.61 1.17
N LYS A 469 28.05 4.88 2.23
CA LYS A 469 28.73 3.57 2.09
C LYS A 469 27.89 2.54 1.36
N LYS A 470 26.57 2.52 1.58
CA LYS A 470 25.68 1.60 0.87
C LYS A 470 25.48 2.01 -0.60
N LEU A 471 25.46 3.29 -0.92
CA LEU A 471 25.42 3.76 -2.31
C LEU A 471 26.60 3.26 -3.11
N VAL A 472 27.84 3.36 -2.60
CA VAL A 472 29.01 2.81 -3.25
C VAL A 472 28.81 1.34 -3.62
N ARG A 473 28.14 0.57 -2.74
CA ARG A 473 27.85 -0.84 -2.97
C ARG A 473 26.73 -1.04 -4.01
N ILE A 474 25.67 -0.22 -3.95
CA ILE A 474 24.57 -0.25 -4.93
C ILE A 474 25.12 -0.02 -6.33
N HIS A 475 26.00 0.98 -6.51
CA HIS A 475 26.69 1.27 -7.78
C HIS A 475 27.57 0.09 -8.21
N ALA A 476 28.40 -0.45 -7.31
CA ALA A 476 29.29 -1.56 -7.60
C ALA A 476 28.54 -2.84 -8.03
N TRP A 477 27.31 -3.03 -7.54
CA TRP A 477 26.44 -4.16 -7.89
C TRP A 477 25.56 -3.90 -9.13
N GLY A 478 25.65 -2.72 -9.74
CA GLY A 478 24.87 -2.35 -10.93
C GLY A 478 23.37 -2.19 -10.68
N MET A 479 22.99 -1.83 -9.45
CA MET A 479 21.59 -1.71 -9.04
C MET A 479 21.03 -0.27 -9.16
N ASP A 480 21.73 0.62 -9.85
CA ASP A 480 21.29 2.01 -10.06
C ASP A 480 19.98 2.15 -10.83
N ARG A 481 19.70 1.18 -11.70
CA ARG A 481 18.46 1.17 -12.49
C ARG A 481 17.21 0.87 -11.69
N PHE A 482 17.35 0.40 -10.45
CA PHE A 482 16.20 0.11 -9.63
C PHE A 482 15.43 1.39 -9.26
N PRO A 483 14.09 1.36 -9.27
CA PRO A 483 13.29 2.45 -8.74
C PRO A 483 13.57 2.66 -7.25
N VAL A 484 13.34 3.89 -6.78
CA VAL A 484 13.54 4.27 -5.39
C VAL A 484 12.20 4.38 -4.67
N CYS A 485 12.15 3.79 -3.47
CA CYS A 485 11.06 3.92 -2.53
C CYS A 485 11.53 4.72 -1.32
N ILE A 486 11.17 6.00 -1.19
CA ILE A 486 11.51 6.76 0.01
C ILE A 486 10.57 6.36 1.15
N ALA A 487 11.15 5.81 2.23
CA ALA A 487 10.45 5.47 3.46
C ALA A 487 10.56 6.64 4.45
N LYS A 488 9.44 7.30 4.74
CA LYS A 488 9.35 8.43 5.66
C LYS A 488 8.01 8.45 6.41
N THR A 489 7.84 9.38 7.34
CA THR A 489 6.54 9.61 7.98
C THR A 489 5.45 9.90 6.95
N GLN A 490 4.27 9.36 7.18
CA GLN A 490 3.09 9.60 6.34
C GLN A 490 2.34 10.89 6.68
N PHE A 491 2.66 11.55 7.78
CA PHE A 491 1.89 12.68 8.30
C PHE A 491 2.37 14.06 7.80
N SER A 492 3.47 14.11 7.10
CA SER A 492 4.07 15.35 6.59
C SER A 492 4.74 15.12 5.24
N PHE A 493 4.91 16.18 4.44
CA PHE A 493 5.82 16.16 3.29
C PHE A 493 7.29 16.07 3.72
N SER A 494 7.64 16.59 4.91
CA SER A 494 8.98 16.46 5.49
C SER A 494 9.19 15.11 6.18
N GLU A 495 10.36 14.92 6.78
CA GLU A 495 10.66 13.76 7.65
C GLU A 495 10.19 13.96 9.10
N ASP A 496 9.73 15.16 9.46
CA ASP A 496 9.20 15.48 10.79
C ASP A 496 7.66 15.41 10.77
N PRO A 497 7.03 14.49 11.52
CA PRO A 497 5.58 14.36 11.57
C PRO A 497 4.86 15.56 12.23
N LYS A 498 5.59 16.49 12.85
CA LYS A 498 5.05 17.70 13.46
C LYS A 498 4.90 18.85 12.46
N GLN A 499 5.60 18.81 11.33
CA GLN A 499 5.48 19.81 10.28
C GLN A 499 4.26 19.50 9.40
N VAL A 500 3.08 19.86 9.87
CA VAL A 500 1.81 19.66 9.16
C VAL A 500 1.63 20.66 7.98
N GLY A 501 0.57 20.52 7.21
CA GLY A 501 0.27 21.40 6.08
C GLY A 501 1.19 21.17 4.88
N ALA A 502 1.57 22.24 4.21
CA ALA A 502 2.57 22.21 3.13
C ALA A 502 3.94 22.63 3.68
N ALA A 503 4.62 21.73 4.36
CA ALA A 503 5.96 21.96 4.93
C ALA A 503 6.88 22.73 3.97
N LYS A 504 7.65 23.71 4.48
CA LYS A 504 8.58 24.55 3.73
C LYS A 504 9.96 24.55 4.40
N ASP A 505 10.99 24.92 3.63
CA ASP A 505 12.35 25.15 4.11
C ASP A 505 12.95 23.98 4.90
N PHE A 506 12.72 22.74 4.47
CA PHE A 506 13.22 21.53 5.08
C PHE A 506 14.15 20.75 4.14
N ASP A 507 14.99 19.92 4.72
CA ASP A 507 15.81 18.95 4.02
C ASP A 507 15.27 17.53 4.29
N ILE A 508 15.57 16.58 3.42
CA ILE A 508 15.33 15.15 3.66
C ILE A 508 16.66 14.47 3.97
N THR A 509 16.75 13.84 5.14
CA THR A 509 17.96 13.13 5.56
C THR A 509 17.80 11.63 5.32
N ILE A 510 18.52 11.09 4.35
CA ILE A 510 18.60 9.65 4.14
C ILE A 510 19.61 9.05 5.11
N ARG A 511 19.14 8.21 6.02
CA ARG A 511 19.96 7.58 7.05
C ARG A 511 20.58 6.28 6.59
N ASP A 512 19.86 5.57 5.73
CA ASP A 512 20.26 4.24 5.26
C ASP A 512 19.54 3.88 3.96
N PHE A 513 20.05 2.87 3.25
CA PHE A 513 19.39 2.21 2.14
C PHE A 513 19.15 0.74 2.45
N VAL A 514 17.99 0.22 2.06
CA VAL A 514 17.70 -1.22 2.05
C VAL A 514 17.67 -1.67 0.59
N ILE A 515 18.46 -2.68 0.28
CA ILE A 515 18.57 -3.24 -1.05
C ILE A 515 17.59 -4.40 -1.17
N ASN A 516 16.54 -4.22 -1.93
CA ASN A 516 15.58 -5.27 -2.26
C ASN A 516 15.88 -5.75 -3.69
N GLY A 517 16.88 -6.63 -3.82
CA GLY A 517 17.38 -7.10 -5.12
C GLY A 517 16.35 -7.90 -5.92
N GLY A 518 15.53 -8.70 -5.23
CA GLY A 518 14.44 -9.46 -5.84
C GLY A 518 13.22 -8.61 -6.19
N ALA A 519 12.85 -7.65 -5.33
CA ALA A 519 11.80 -6.69 -5.66
C ALA A 519 12.26 -5.67 -6.72
N GLU A 520 13.56 -5.65 -7.05
CA GLU A 520 14.18 -4.68 -7.97
C GLU A 520 13.87 -3.25 -7.53
N MET A 521 14.13 -2.94 -6.24
CA MET A 521 13.79 -1.66 -5.63
C MET A 521 14.78 -1.29 -4.52
N ILE A 522 15.19 -0.03 -4.48
CA ILE A 522 15.99 0.52 -3.37
C ILE A 522 15.09 1.30 -2.43
N VAL A 523 15.09 0.93 -1.14
CA VAL A 523 14.34 1.67 -0.12
C VAL A 523 15.27 2.66 0.58
N ALA A 524 15.03 3.96 0.38
CA ALA A 524 15.76 5.04 1.03
C ALA A 524 15.07 5.41 2.35
N ILE A 525 15.74 5.14 3.47
CA ILE A 525 15.19 5.37 4.81
C ILE A 525 15.42 6.82 5.23
N ALA A 526 14.34 7.59 5.36
CA ALA A 526 14.34 8.97 5.81
C ALA A 526 13.65 9.11 7.18
N GLY A 527 14.21 9.93 8.05
CA GLY A 527 13.64 10.13 9.38
C GLY A 527 13.66 8.89 10.28
N ASP A 528 12.79 8.86 11.31
CA ASP A 528 12.72 7.79 12.32
C ASP A 528 11.72 6.69 11.96
N ILE A 529 11.84 6.12 10.77
CA ILE A 529 10.95 5.04 10.33
C ILE A 529 11.39 3.69 10.90
N MET A 530 10.41 2.96 11.44
CA MET A 530 10.59 1.63 12.02
C MET A 530 9.90 0.58 11.15
N ARG A 531 10.64 -0.44 10.73
CA ARG A 531 10.10 -1.58 9.97
C ARG A 531 9.44 -2.64 10.87
N MET A 532 9.61 -2.56 12.19
CA MET A 532 8.84 -3.30 13.19
C MET A 532 8.16 -2.27 14.12
N PRO A 533 6.87 -1.96 13.89
CA PRO A 533 6.11 -1.06 14.75
C PRO A 533 5.95 -1.62 16.16
N GLY A 534 5.78 -0.73 17.14
CA GLY A 534 5.37 -1.14 18.49
C GLY A 534 3.87 -1.01 18.69
N LEU A 535 3.31 -1.76 19.62
CA LEU A 535 1.94 -1.55 20.07
C LEU A 535 1.79 -0.17 20.75
N PRO A 536 0.63 0.50 20.61
CA PRO A 536 0.32 1.73 21.32
C PRO A 536 0.07 1.45 22.81
N LYS A 537 -0.13 2.52 23.61
CA LYS A 537 -0.45 2.39 25.04
C LYS A 537 -1.76 1.64 25.26
N ILE A 538 -2.74 1.85 24.41
CA ILE A 538 -4.04 1.14 24.40
C ILE A 538 -4.19 0.53 23.03
N PRO A 539 -3.86 -0.77 22.84
CA PRO A 539 -4.03 -1.45 21.58
C PRO A 539 -5.49 -1.77 21.27
N GLN A 540 -5.84 -1.86 19.99
CA GLN A 540 -7.19 -2.24 19.56
C GLN A 540 -7.58 -3.64 20.09
N ALA A 541 -6.61 -4.50 20.32
CA ALA A 541 -6.80 -5.83 20.89
C ALA A 541 -7.60 -5.82 22.22
N GLU A 542 -7.51 -4.74 23.03
CA GLU A 542 -8.29 -4.62 24.28
C GLU A 542 -9.80 -4.48 24.06
N LYS A 543 -10.22 -4.17 22.83
CA LYS A 543 -11.64 -4.01 22.46
C LYS A 543 -12.20 -5.20 21.70
N ILE A 544 -11.32 -6.11 21.23
CA ILE A 544 -11.71 -7.28 20.47
C ILE A 544 -12.01 -8.42 21.44
N ASP A 545 -13.22 -9.00 21.33
CA ASP A 545 -13.66 -10.10 22.20
C ASP A 545 -14.59 -11.05 21.45
N ILE A 546 -14.90 -12.17 22.09
CA ILE A 546 -15.91 -13.15 21.64
C ILE A 546 -17.12 -13.05 22.58
N VAL A 547 -18.19 -12.44 22.08
CA VAL A 547 -19.44 -12.29 22.82
C VAL A 547 -20.50 -13.19 22.19
N ARG A 548 -21.04 -14.14 22.97
CA ARG A 548 -22.06 -15.11 22.51
C ARG A 548 -21.65 -15.86 21.23
N GLY A 549 -20.36 -16.20 21.12
CA GLY A 549 -19.81 -16.92 19.96
C GLY A 549 -19.58 -16.05 18.71
N GLN A 550 -19.69 -14.75 18.81
CA GLN A 550 -19.44 -13.78 17.75
C GLN A 550 -18.27 -12.86 18.10
N ILE A 551 -17.48 -12.49 17.09
CA ILE A 551 -16.37 -11.54 17.26
C ILE A 551 -16.97 -10.13 17.42
N GLU A 552 -16.57 -9.39 18.44
CA GLU A 552 -16.90 -7.99 18.64
C GLU A 552 -15.63 -7.12 18.69
N GLY A 553 -15.76 -5.82 18.41
CA GLY A 553 -14.66 -4.86 18.48
C GLY A 553 -13.63 -4.95 17.33
N LEU A 554 -13.81 -5.87 16.38
CA LEU A 554 -13.01 -5.91 15.16
C LEU A 554 -13.57 -4.86 14.19
N ALA A 555 -12.77 -3.87 13.82
CA ALA A 555 -13.15 -2.75 12.96
C ALA A 555 -12.34 -2.72 11.66
#